data_600ea8f5b92abe063c1e278473556132
#
_entry.id   600ea8f5b92abe063c1e278473556132
#
_cell.length_a   1.000
_cell.length_b   1.000
_cell.length_c   1.000
_cell.angle_alpha   90.00
_cell.angle_beta   90.00
_cell.angle_gamma   90.00
#
_symmetry.space_group_name_H-M   'P 1'
#
loop_
_entity.id
_entity.type
_entity.pdbx_description
1 polymer ?
#
loop_
_entity_poly.entity_id
_entity_poly.type
_entity_poly.pdbx_seq_one_letter_code
_entity_poly.pdbx_strand_id
1 'polypeptide(L)'
;MIKEAVRFPNSFFSKVRKGIGFMKFFSIESGFYKFMNRVLEFLKISLLWLLCSLPVVTMGAATVAAYTITLKMVDEEEGYIAKPFFKAFRENLLQGSLLGIITMVGAYAIYLDFQLFEAVEDNPVIFLIVGMVGIFLLVMGTVFAFPLLARYENTIPRTMRNSYRIATRCFVRTLLMVVILAVELVFFFWNTTTIVIGVLLGPASMIYTISAFALIFFREIEKEPGTVKKETE
;
A
#
# COMPACT_ATOMS: atom_id res chain seq x y z
N MET A 1 -54.39 -45.23 8.50
CA MET A 1 -53.23 -46.01 8.04
C MET A 1 -52.40 -45.06 7.18
N ILE A 2 -51.20 -44.68 7.43
CA ILE A 2 -50.06 -44.96 8.27
C ILE A 2 -49.23 -43.67 8.25
N LYS A 3 -49.04 -42.99 9.40
CA LYS A 3 -47.98 -41.99 9.54
C LYS A 3 -46.87 -42.67 10.34
N GLU A 4 -46.00 -43.43 9.72
CA GLU A 4 -44.71 -43.78 10.32
C GLU A 4 -43.85 -42.53 10.28
N ALA A 5 -43.73 -41.86 11.41
CA ALA A 5 -42.76 -40.80 11.60
C ALA A 5 -41.37 -41.42 11.61
N VAL A 6 -40.60 -41.21 10.56
CA VAL A 6 -39.17 -41.60 10.48
C VAL A 6 -38.42 -40.90 11.63
N ARG A 7 -38.11 -41.66 12.69
CA ARG A 7 -37.38 -41.18 13.85
C ARG A 7 -35.88 -41.22 13.54
N PHE A 8 -35.36 -40.11 13.10
CA PHE A 8 -33.90 -39.98 12.88
C PHE A 8 -33.15 -40.04 14.20
N PRO A 9 -32.03 -40.81 14.31
CA PRO A 9 -31.24 -40.88 15.52
C PRO A 9 -30.58 -39.53 15.87
N ASN A 10 -30.45 -39.22 17.16
CA ASN A 10 -29.86 -37.96 17.65
C ASN A 10 -28.43 -37.69 17.10
N SER A 11 -27.70 -38.76 16.72
CA SER A 11 -26.40 -38.65 16.04
C SER A 11 -26.50 -38.01 14.64
N PHE A 12 -27.62 -38.19 13.94
CA PHE A 12 -27.86 -37.55 12.65
C PHE A 12 -27.98 -36.03 12.80
N PHE A 13 -28.78 -35.57 13.77
CA PHE A 13 -28.94 -34.14 14.05
C PHE A 13 -27.66 -33.47 14.55
N SER A 14 -26.79 -34.21 15.29
CA SER A 14 -25.49 -33.70 15.73
C SER A 14 -24.53 -33.53 14.54
N LYS A 15 -24.50 -34.46 13.59
CA LYS A 15 -23.71 -34.34 12.33
C LYS A 15 -24.20 -33.19 11.44
N VAL A 16 -25.52 -33.05 11.28
CA VAL A 16 -26.13 -31.95 10.52
C VAL A 16 -25.80 -30.60 11.17
N ARG A 17 -25.90 -30.50 12.51
CA ARG A 17 -25.56 -29.28 13.26
C ARG A 17 -24.06 -28.91 13.11
N LYS A 18 -23.14 -29.89 13.14
CA LYS A 18 -21.71 -29.68 12.86
C LYS A 18 -21.48 -29.24 11.42
N GLY A 19 -22.17 -29.82 10.44
CA GLY A 19 -22.11 -29.43 9.03
C GLY A 19 -22.61 -28.00 8.81
N ILE A 20 -23.72 -27.60 9.44
CA ILE A 20 -24.26 -26.24 9.39
C ILE A 20 -23.31 -25.22 10.04
N GLY A 21 -22.64 -25.60 11.17
CA GLY A 21 -21.64 -24.74 11.82
C GLY A 21 -20.40 -24.53 10.92
N PHE A 22 -19.94 -25.57 10.23
CA PHE A 22 -18.86 -25.49 9.26
C PHE A 22 -19.24 -24.66 8.04
N MET A 23 -20.45 -24.82 7.51
CA MET A 23 -20.97 -24.00 6.40
C MET A 23 -21.15 -22.54 6.78
N LYS A 24 -21.56 -22.23 8.05
CA LYS A 24 -21.60 -20.85 8.55
C LYS A 24 -20.21 -20.21 8.66
N PHE A 25 -19.19 -20.98 8.99
CA PHE A 25 -17.81 -20.49 9.05
C PHE A 25 -17.29 -20.08 7.66
N PHE A 26 -17.70 -20.79 6.60
CA PHE A 26 -17.39 -20.48 5.21
C PHE A 26 -18.47 -19.66 4.49
N SER A 27 -19.48 -19.15 5.19
CA SER A 27 -20.47 -18.27 4.57
C SER A 27 -19.84 -16.94 4.16
N ILE A 28 -20.35 -16.33 3.09
CA ILE A 28 -19.89 -15.05 2.53
C ILE A 28 -19.89 -13.93 3.59
N GLU A 29 -20.75 -14.03 4.60
CA GLU A 29 -20.84 -13.08 5.73
C GLU A 29 -19.85 -13.39 6.87
N SER A 30 -19.12 -14.52 6.84
CA SER A 30 -18.18 -14.85 7.91
C SER A 30 -16.94 -13.97 7.85
N GLY A 31 -16.44 -13.55 9.02
CA GLY A 31 -15.19 -12.77 9.10
C GLY A 31 -14.01 -13.48 8.46
N PHE A 32 -13.99 -14.83 8.50
CA PHE A 32 -12.97 -15.64 7.85
C PHE A 32 -13.00 -15.53 6.33
N TYR A 33 -14.18 -15.55 5.71
CA TYR A 33 -14.33 -15.37 4.28
C TYR A 33 -13.85 -13.98 3.84
N LYS A 34 -14.26 -12.95 4.57
CA LYS A 34 -13.80 -11.56 4.30
C LYS A 34 -12.28 -11.44 4.42
N PHE A 35 -11.68 -12.03 5.45
CA PHE A 35 -10.22 -12.04 5.62
C PHE A 35 -9.53 -12.77 4.46
N MET A 36 -9.99 -13.97 4.10
CA MET A 36 -9.42 -14.75 3.00
C MET A 36 -9.55 -14.02 1.66
N ASN A 37 -10.68 -13.38 1.40
CA ASN A 37 -10.87 -12.57 0.20
C ASN A 37 -9.89 -11.40 0.17
N ARG A 38 -9.68 -10.70 1.28
CA ARG A 38 -8.71 -9.61 1.37
C ARG A 38 -7.27 -10.07 1.11
N VAL A 39 -6.88 -11.25 1.61
CA VAL A 39 -5.56 -11.86 1.32
C VAL A 39 -5.41 -12.16 -0.16
N LEU A 40 -6.46 -12.71 -0.81
CA LEU A 40 -6.44 -12.95 -2.25
C LEU A 40 -6.37 -11.65 -3.07
N GLU A 41 -7.01 -10.58 -2.63
CA GLU A 41 -6.91 -9.26 -3.24
C GLU A 41 -5.49 -8.70 -3.14
N PHE A 42 -4.86 -8.79 -1.96
CA PHE A 42 -3.47 -8.38 -1.78
C PHE A 42 -2.52 -9.18 -2.66
N LEU A 43 -2.72 -10.50 -2.74
CA LEU A 43 -1.93 -11.35 -3.63
C LEU A 43 -2.06 -10.92 -5.10
N LYS A 44 -3.28 -10.65 -5.57
CA LYS A 44 -3.52 -10.16 -6.94
C LYS A 44 -2.82 -8.84 -7.20
N ILE A 45 -2.91 -7.86 -6.26
CA ILE A 45 -2.27 -6.55 -6.40
C ILE A 45 -0.75 -6.70 -6.42
N SER A 46 -0.18 -7.49 -5.50
CA SER A 46 1.26 -7.73 -5.44
C SER A 46 1.79 -8.40 -6.71
N LEU A 47 1.09 -9.41 -7.23
CA LEU A 47 1.49 -10.09 -8.48
C LEU A 47 1.42 -9.13 -9.68
N LEU A 48 0.37 -8.32 -9.80
CA LEU A 48 0.26 -7.32 -10.86
C LEU A 48 1.36 -6.26 -10.73
N TRP A 49 1.62 -5.80 -9.51
CA TRP A 49 2.68 -4.85 -9.23
C TRP A 49 4.06 -5.43 -9.60
N LEU A 50 4.38 -6.65 -9.16
CA LEU A 50 5.63 -7.33 -9.49
C LEU A 50 5.80 -7.49 -11.01
N LEU A 51 4.76 -7.94 -11.70
CA LEU A 51 4.79 -8.14 -13.16
C LEU A 51 5.04 -6.82 -13.91
N CYS A 52 4.35 -5.74 -13.52
CA CYS A 52 4.50 -4.44 -14.15
C CYS A 52 5.78 -3.69 -13.71
N SER A 53 6.43 -4.15 -12.64
CA SER A 53 7.70 -3.60 -12.13
C SER A 53 8.93 -4.33 -12.67
N LEU A 54 8.77 -5.39 -13.47
CA LEU A 54 9.90 -6.08 -14.11
C LEU A 54 10.82 -5.14 -14.91
N PRO A 55 10.29 -4.21 -15.72
CA PRO A 55 11.10 -3.08 -16.17
C PRO A 55 11.21 -2.07 -15.02
N VAL A 56 12.39 -1.92 -14.43
CA VAL A 56 12.64 -1.03 -13.26
C VAL A 56 12.10 0.39 -13.48
N VAL A 57 12.14 0.87 -14.72
CA VAL A 57 11.63 2.21 -15.11
C VAL A 57 10.11 2.35 -14.85
N THR A 58 9.34 1.28 -15.01
CA THR A 58 7.87 1.30 -14.84
C THR A 58 7.41 1.01 -13.42
N MET A 59 8.33 0.73 -12.49
CA MET A 59 8.03 0.44 -11.09
C MET A 59 7.22 1.57 -10.43
N GLY A 60 7.54 2.84 -10.73
CA GLY A 60 6.78 3.98 -10.24
C GLY A 60 5.34 4.02 -10.75
N ALA A 61 5.12 3.72 -12.05
CA ALA A 61 3.78 3.63 -12.61
C ALA A 61 2.97 2.46 -12.04
N ALA A 62 3.61 1.31 -11.82
CA ALA A 62 3.00 0.14 -11.16
C ALA A 62 2.59 0.48 -9.73
N THR A 63 3.41 1.26 -9.01
CA THR A 63 3.12 1.73 -7.66
C THR A 63 1.91 2.68 -7.64
N VAL A 64 1.82 3.64 -8.56
CA VAL A 64 0.63 4.51 -8.69
C VAL A 64 -0.63 3.69 -8.99
N ALA A 65 -0.54 2.72 -9.91
CA ALA A 65 -1.66 1.83 -10.22
C ALA A 65 -2.12 1.01 -8.99
N ALA A 66 -1.18 0.49 -8.21
CA ALA A 66 -1.49 -0.21 -6.97
C ALA A 66 -2.17 0.71 -5.94
N TYR A 67 -1.72 1.97 -5.79
CA TYR A 67 -2.39 2.96 -4.94
C TYR A 67 -3.81 3.27 -5.41
N THR A 68 -4.06 3.35 -6.71
CA THR A 68 -5.42 3.56 -7.25
C THR A 68 -6.38 2.46 -6.79
N ILE A 69 -5.92 1.22 -6.71
CA ILE A 69 -6.73 0.10 -6.25
C ILE A 69 -6.86 0.09 -4.72
N THR A 70 -5.74 0.26 -4.00
CA THR A 70 -5.76 0.18 -2.53
C THR A 70 -6.52 1.34 -1.89
N LEU A 71 -6.51 2.55 -2.47
CA LEU A 71 -7.34 3.67 -2.03
C LEU A 71 -8.83 3.33 -2.14
N LYS A 72 -9.27 2.69 -3.24
CA LYS A 72 -10.64 2.21 -3.40
C LYS A 72 -10.99 1.12 -2.40
N MET A 73 -10.06 0.19 -2.16
CA MET A 73 -10.26 -0.87 -1.15
C MET A 73 -10.43 -0.33 0.28
N VAL A 74 -9.73 0.76 0.62
CA VAL A 74 -9.87 1.44 1.93
C VAL A 74 -11.21 2.18 2.00
N ASP A 75 -11.73 2.70 0.87
CA ASP A 75 -13.07 3.30 0.76
C ASP A 75 -14.19 2.24 0.69
N GLU A 76 -13.86 0.94 0.87
CA GLU A 76 -14.81 -0.20 0.80
C GLU A 76 -15.51 -0.32 -0.56
N GLU A 77 -14.95 0.24 -1.63
CA GLU A 77 -15.43 0.04 -2.98
C GLU A 77 -15.04 -1.36 -3.47
N GLU A 78 -16.01 -2.26 -3.56
CA GLU A 78 -15.83 -3.59 -4.13
C GLU A 78 -15.73 -3.51 -5.65
N GLY A 79 -14.77 -4.23 -6.25
CA GLY A 79 -14.63 -4.23 -7.71
C GLY A 79 -13.55 -5.16 -8.25
N TYR A 80 -13.51 -5.24 -9.58
CA TYR A 80 -12.45 -5.97 -10.28
C TYR A 80 -11.12 -5.25 -10.11
N ILE A 81 -10.05 -5.99 -9.76
CA ILE A 81 -8.73 -5.43 -9.49
C ILE A 81 -7.93 -5.24 -10.79
N ALA A 82 -7.87 -6.26 -11.65
CA ALA A 82 -6.94 -6.29 -12.77
C ALA A 82 -7.24 -5.20 -13.83
N LYS A 83 -8.49 -5.06 -14.25
CA LYS A 83 -8.87 -4.10 -15.31
C LYS A 83 -8.62 -2.65 -14.92
N PRO A 84 -9.04 -2.16 -13.72
CA PRO A 84 -8.71 -0.81 -13.27
C PRO A 84 -7.21 -0.62 -13.01
N PHE A 85 -6.49 -1.65 -12.54
CA PHE A 85 -5.03 -1.59 -12.36
C PHE A 85 -4.31 -1.27 -13.68
N PHE A 86 -4.57 -2.04 -14.74
CA PHE A 86 -3.94 -1.81 -16.04
C PHE A 86 -4.35 -0.48 -16.68
N LYS A 87 -5.59 -0.03 -16.43
CA LYS A 87 -6.04 1.30 -16.85
C LYS A 87 -5.21 2.38 -16.16
N ALA A 88 -5.15 2.38 -14.83
CA ALA A 88 -4.37 3.33 -14.05
C ALA A 88 -2.86 3.28 -14.38
N PHE A 89 -2.32 2.06 -14.61
CA PHE A 89 -0.94 1.88 -15.03
C PHE A 89 -0.62 2.62 -16.33
N ARG A 90 -1.46 2.46 -17.36
CA ARG A 90 -1.26 3.11 -18.66
C ARG A 90 -1.42 4.64 -18.58
N GLU A 91 -2.42 5.12 -17.85
CA GLU A 91 -2.70 6.55 -17.67
C GLU A 91 -1.55 7.27 -16.93
N ASN A 92 -0.93 6.58 -15.96
CA ASN A 92 0.15 7.15 -15.15
C ASN A 92 1.55 6.70 -15.56
N LEU A 93 1.71 6.10 -16.75
CA LEU A 93 2.98 5.50 -17.15
C LEU A 93 4.13 6.51 -17.18
N LEU A 94 3.94 7.69 -17.74
CA LEU A 94 4.97 8.73 -17.80
C LEU A 94 5.21 9.38 -16.44
N GLN A 95 4.17 9.86 -15.78
CA GLN A 95 4.29 10.61 -14.52
C GLN A 95 4.73 9.69 -13.37
N GLY A 96 4.14 8.50 -13.27
CA GLY A 96 4.51 7.51 -12.27
C GLY A 96 5.93 7.02 -12.43
N SER A 97 6.36 6.71 -13.68
CA SER A 97 7.73 6.29 -13.96
C SER A 97 8.74 7.40 -13.64
N LEU A 98 8.45 8.65 -14.01
CA LEU A 98 9.34 9.77 -13.70
C LEU A 98 9.45 10.01 -12.20
N LEU A 99 8.34 9.93 -11.46
CA LEU A 99 8.35 10.00 -9.98
C LEU A 99 9.17 8.85 -9.37
N GLY A 100 9.02 7.63 -9.91
CA GLY A 100 9.81 6.46 -9.51
C GLY A 100 11.32 6.66 -9.74
N ILE A 101 11.71 7.18 -10.92
CA ILE A 101 13.10 7.49 -11.24
C ILE A 101 13.67 8.55 -10.29
N ILE A 102 12.93 9.63 -10.01
CA ILE A 102 13.35 10.67 -9.05
C ILE A 102 13.59 10.03 -7.66
N THR A 103 12.68 9.16 -7.23
CA THR A 103 12.81 8.46 -5.94
C THR A 103 14.04 7.54 -5.92
N MET A 104 14.30 6.78 -6.99
CA MET A 104 15.46 5.90 -7.11
C MET A 104 16.76 6.67 -7.13
N VAL A 105 16.84 7.78 -7.88
CA VAL A 105 18.02 8.65 -7.92
C VAL A 105 18.29 9.25 -6.55
N GLY A 106 17.25 9.72 -5.84
CA GLY A 106 17.38 10.21 -4.47
C GLY A 106 17.88 9.13 -3.50
N ALA A 107 17.33 7.93 -3.57
CA ALA A 107 17.77 6.80 -2.75
C ALA A 107 19.22 6.39 -3.06
N TYR A 108 19.61 6.41 -4.33
CA TYR A 108 20.98 6.12 -4.74
C TYR A 108 21.98 7.19 -4.25
N ALA A 109 21.60 8.47 -4.30
CA ALA A 109 22.42 9.55 -3.75
C ALA A 109 22.69 9.36 -2.23
N ILE A 110 21.63 9.01 -1.46
CA ILE A 110 21.73 8.71 -0.04
C ILE A 110 22.65 7.49 0.19
N TYR A 111 22.54 6.45 -0.63
CA TYR A 111 23.42 5.29 -0.57
C TYR A 111 24.88 5.69 -0.76
N LEU A 112 25.18 6.58 -1.71
CA LEU A 112 26.54 7.10 -1.92
C LEU A 112 27.05 7.88 -0.71
N ASP A 113 26.22 8.68 -0.02
CA ASP A 113 26.61 9.39 1.19
C ASP A 113 27.08 8.43 2.29
N PHE A 114 26.38 7.29 2.47
CA PHE A 114 26.79 6.27 3.44
C PHE A 114 28.08 5.54 3.00
N GLN A 115 28.25 5.26 1.71
CA GLN A 115 29.47 4.66 1.19
C GLN A 115 30.70 5.60 1.38
N LEU A 116 30.50 6.90 1.16
CA LEU A 116 31.54 7.89 1.40
C LEU A 116 31.93 7.99 2.88
N PHE A 117 30.92 7.88 3.79
CA PHE A 117 31.18 7.82 5.22
C PHE A 117 32.09 6.63 5.61
N GLU A 118 31.86 5.45 5.02
CA GLU A 118 32.62 4.24 5.30
C GLU A 118 34.04 4.29 4.63
N ALA A 119 34.16 4.93 3.46
CA ALA A 119 35.39 4.91 2.66
C ALA A 119 36.47 5.90 3.11
N VAL A 120 36.12 6.96 3.85
CA VAL A 120 37.04 7.99 4.29
C VAL A 120 37.63 7.63 5.66
N GLU A 121 38.95 7.59 5.81
CA GLU A 121 39.67 7.13 7.01
C GLU A 121 39.28 7.86 8.31
N ASP A 122 38.93 9.17 8.23
CA ASP A 122 38.51 9.96 9.38
C ASP A 122 37.02 9.86 9.69
N ASN A 123 36.27 9.01 9.00
CA ASN A 123 34.81 8.85 9.13
C ASN A 123 34.05 10.20 9.30
N PRO A 124 34.09 11.08 8.29
CA PRO A 124 33.55 12.43 8.45
C PRO A 124 32.06 12.38 8.66
N VAL A 125 31.63 12.67 9.89
CA VAL A 125 30.24 12.66 10.37
C VAL A 125 29.30 13.49 9.48
N ILE A 126 29.86 14.40 8.69
CA ILE A 126 29.09 15.22 7.74
C ILE A 126 28.31 14.37 6.72
N PHE A 127 28.89 13.31 6.17
CA PHE A 127 28.19 12.43 5.21
C PHE A 127 27.05 11.66 5.87
N LEU A 128 27.24 11.22 7.12
CA LEU A 128 26.17 10.57 7.89
C LEU A 128 25.01 11.54 8.13
N ILE A 129 25.31 12.78 8.51
CA ILE A 129 24.27 13.82 8.73
C ILE A 129 23.54 14.13 7.41
N VAL A 130 24.28 14.30 6.31
CA VAL A 130 23.70 14.58 4.98
C VAL A 130 22.82 13.42 4.53
N GLY A 131 23.28 12.17 4.67
CA GLY A 131 22.51 10.98 4.35
C GLY A 131 21.23 10.87 5.19
N MET A 132 21.28 11.11 6.51
CA MET A 132 20.10 11.10 7.38
C MET A 132 19.09 12.19 7.03
N VAL A 133 19.56 13.41 6.76
CA VAL A 133 18.69 14.51 6.28
C VAL A 133 18.11 14.16 4.91
N GLY A 134 18.92 13.57 4.03
CA GLY A 134 18.49 13.07 2.72
C GLY A 134 17.34 12.05 2.82
N ILE A 135 17.48 11.04 3.70
CA ILE A 135 16.40 10.07 3.98
C ILE A 135 15.12 10.78 4.42
N PHE A 136 15.25 11.70 5.39
CA PHE A 136 14.11 12.44 5.92
C PHE A 136 13.38 13.22 4.80
N LEU A 137 14.12 13.97 3.99
CA LEU A 137 13.57 14.75 2.88
C LEU A 137 12.95 13.85 1.80
N LEU A 138 13.62 12.74 1.44
CA LEU A 138 13.11 11.80 0.45
C LEU A 138 11.80 11.15 0.92
N VAL A 139 11.74 10.66 2.15
CA VAL A 139 10.53 10.06 2.72
C VAL A 139 9.38 11.07 2.76
N MET A 140 9.61 12.27 3.29
CA MET A 140 8.60 13.33 3.35
C MET A 140 8.09 13.76 1.98
N GLY A 141 8.99 13.79 0.97
CA GLY A 141 8.65 14.17 -0.40
C GLY A 141 7.90 13.09 -1.17
N THR A 142 8.14 11.83 -0.90
CA THR A 142 7.65 10.71 -1.74
C THR A 142 6.52 9.89 -1.11
N VAL A 143 6.45 9.83 0.22
CA VAL A 143 5.49 8.95 0.94
C VAL A 143 4.04 9.21 0.56
N PHE A 144 3.64 10.46 0.37
CA PHE A 144 2.30 10.83 -0.10
C PHE A 144 2.26 11.19 -1.59
N ALA A 145 3.41 11.26 -2.29
CA ALA A 145 3.43 11.65 -3.69
C ALA A 145 2.75 10.60 -4.58
N PHE A 146 3.02 9.31 -4.37
CA PHE A 146 2.38 8.24 -5.13
C PHE A 146 0.86 8.17 -4.91
N PRO A 147 0.32 8.16 -3.67
CA PRO A 147 -1.13 8.19 -3.46
C PRO A 147 -1.79 9.49 -3.93
N LEU A 148 -1.09 10.64 -3.88
CA LEU A 148 -1.57 11.89 -4.46
C LEU A 148 -1.68 11.80 -5.98
N LEU A 149 -0.68 11.22 -6.65
CA LEU A 149 -0.70 11.02 -8.09
C LEU A 149 -1.76 10.01 -8.53
N ALA A 150 -2.07 9.01 -7.67
CA ALA A 150 -3.12 8.04 -7.92
C ALA A 150 -4.54 8.62 -7.83
N ARG A 151 -4.73 9.68 -7.04
CA ARG A 151 -6.06 10.28 -6.78
C ARG A 151 -6.30 11.58 -7.55
N TYR A 152 -5.26 12.38 -7.78
CA TYR A 152 -5.37 13.73 -8.36
C TYR A 152 -4.48 13.88 -9.59
N GLU A 153 -5.00 14.52 -10.63
CA GLU A 153 -4.24 14.89 -11.82
C GLU A 153 -3.38 16.12 -11.52
N ASN A 154 -2.12 15.91 -11.15
CA ASN A 154 -1.17 16.97 -10.80
C ASN A 154 0.16 16.80 -11.53
N THR A 155 0.88 17.91 -11.73
CA THR A 155 2.27 17.85 -12.19
C THR A 155 3.19 17.31 -11.07
N ILE A 156 4.28 16.63 -11.44
CA ILE A 156 5.21 16.01 -10.48
C ILE A 156 5.74 17.01 -9.44
N PRO A 157 6.24 18.22 -9.80
CA PRO A 157 6.72 19.17 -8.80
C PRO A 157 5.63 19.60 -7.81
N ARG A 158 4.39 19.74 -8.29
CA ARG A 158 3.24 20.10 -7.45
C ARG A 158 2.89 18.92 -6.51
N THR A 159 2.92 17.70 -7.02
CA THR A 159 2.67 16.48 -6.25
C THR A 159 3.70 16.32 -5.12
N MET A 160 4.99 16.47 -5.40
CA MET A 160 6.04 16.40 -4.40
C MET A 160 5.92 17.50 -3.35
N ARG A 161 5.65 18.74 -3.76
CA ARG A 161 5.42 19.86 -2.84
C ARG A 161 4.20 19.63 -1.94
N ASN A 162 3.13 19.08 -2.49
CA ASN A 162 1.94 18.75 -1.72
C ASN A 162 2.18 17.59 -0.77
N SER A 163 2.92 16.56 -1.18
CA SER A 163 3.37 15.46 -0.32
C SER A 163 4.12 16.00 0.88
N TYR A 164 5.12 16.87 0.65
CA TYR A 164 5.90 17.48 1.71
C TYR A 164 5.02 18.31 2.67
N ARG A 165 4.07 19.11 2.16
CA ARG A 165 3.13 19.88 2.98
C ARG A 165 2.25 19.01 3.86
N ILE A 166 1.72 17.92 3.31
CA ILE A 166 0.90 16.96 4.06
C ILE A 166 1.74 16.29 5.14
N ALA A 167 2.92 15.79 4.78
CA ALA A 167 3.81 15.09 5.70
C ALA A 167 4.24 15.98 6.88
N THR A 168 4.52 17.27 6.63
CA THR A 168 4.90 18.23 7.68
C THR A 168 3.70 18.69 8.52
N ARG A 169 2.54 18.95 7.90
CA ARG A 169 1.32 19.38 8.62
C ARG A 169 0.83 18.31 9.60
N CYS A 170 0.96 17.05 9.23
CA CYS A 170 0.52 15.91 10.02
C CYS A 170 1.69 15.02 10.47
N PHE A 171 2.78 15.67 10.89
CA PHE A 171 4.07 15.02 11.19
C PHE A 171 3.93 13.80 12.12
N VAL A 172 3.18 13.92 13.22
CA VAL A 172 3.01 12.82 14.19
C VAL A 172 2.35 11.59 13.56
N ARG A 173 1.31 11.80 12.73
CA ARG A 173 0.64 10.69 12.03
C ARG A 173 1.53 10.09 10.95
N THR A 174 2.32 10.91 10.25
CA THR A 174 3.31 10.45 9.27
C THR A 174 4.41 9.63 9.94
N LEU A 175 4.89 10.07 11.11
CA LEU A 175 5.87 9.31 11.90
C LEU A 175 5.31 7.97 12.35
N LEU A 176 4.09 7.93 12.86
CA LEU A 176 3.40 6.69 13.25
C LEU A 176 3.26 5.73 12.05
N MET A 177 2.87 6.24 10.87
CA MET A 177 2.81 5.45 9.65
C MET A 177 4.17 4.86 9.26
N VAL A 178 5.24 5.67 9.32
CA VAL A 178 6.61 5.20 9.04
C VAL A 178 7.05 4.12 10.02
N VAL A 179 6.70 4.24 11.31
CA VAL A 179 6.97 3.21 12.32
C VAL A 179 6.22 1.91 11.99
N ILE A 180 4.95 1.98 11.60
CA ILE A 180 4.17 0.79 11.19
C ILE A 180 4.82 0.12 9.98
N LEU A 181 5.23 0.89 8.95
CA LEU A 181 5.91 0.36 7.77
C LEU A 181 7.26 -0.29 8.14
N ALA A 182 8.00 0.30 9.07
CA ALA A 182 9.25 -0.29 9.56
C ALA A 182 9.00 -1.63 10.28
N VAL A 183 7.93 -1.72 11.09
CA VAL A 183 7.52 -2.98 11.74
C VAL A 183 7.09 -4.03 10.71
N GLU A 184 6.30 -3.66 9.68
CA GLU A 184 5.95 -4.55 8.56
C GLU A 184 7.19 -5.07 7.86
N LEU A 185 8.16 -4.19 7.59
CA LEU A 185 9.41 -4.53 6.91
C LEU A 185 10.22 -5.53 7.76
N VAL A 186 10.43 -5.25 9.06
CA VAL A 186 11.12 -6.16 9.97
C VAL A 186 10.40 -7.51 10.03
N PHE A 187 9.07 -7.53 10.10
CA PHE A 187 8.29 -8.77 10.12
C PHE A 187 8.52 -9.61 8.87
N PHE A 188 8.51 -9.01 7.68
CA PHE A 188 8.73 -9.73 6.42
C PHE A 188 10.16 -10.23 6.26
N PHE A 189 11.15 -9.55 6.84
CA PHE A 189 12.56 -9.97 6.78
C PHE A 189 13.01 -10.81 7.98
N TRP A 190 12.11 -11.20 8.88
CA TRP A 190 12.45 -11.92 10.10
C TRP A 190 13.07 -13.31 9.86
N ASN A 191 12.55 -14.08 8.91
CA ASN A 191 13.06 -15.39 8.53
C ASN A 191 12.74 -15.74 7.08
N THR A 192 13.32 -16.83 6.55
CA THR A 192 13.14 -17.25 5.15
C THR A 192 11.67 -17.44 4.75
N THR A 193 10.85 -17.99 5.63
CA THR A 193 9.42 -18.21 5.36
C THR A 193 8.68 -16.88 5.24
N THR A 194 8.95 -15.94 6.15
CA THR A 194 8.32 -14.60 6.11
C THR A 194 8.81 -13.78 4.92
N ILE A 195 10.04 -13.98 4.43
CA ILE A 195 10.53 -13.35 3.19
C ILE A 195 9.68 -13.78 1.99
N VAL A 196 9.37 -15.09 1.84
CA VAL A 196 8.52 -15.57 0.74
C VAL A 196 7.12 -14.94 0.82
N ILE A 197 6.53 -14.91 2.02
CA ILE A 197 5.23 -14.25 2.25
C ILE A 197 5.35 -12.74 1.96
N GLY A 198 6.46 -12.12 2.38
CA GLY A 198 6.74 -10.69 2.15
C GLY A 198 6.84 -10.33 0.67
N VAL A 199 7.46 -11.16 -0.15
CA VAL A 199 7.49 -10.94 -1.61
C VAL A 199 6.09 -11.01 -2.22
N LEU A 200 5.25 -11.94 -1.74
CA LEU A 200 3.91 -12.16 -2.29
C LEU A 200 2.85 -11.18 -1.79
N LEU A 201 2.93 -10.74 -0.54
CA LEU A 201 1.90 -9.90 0.09
C LEU A 201 2.44 -8.53 0.52
N GLY A 202 3.75 -8.39 0.73
CA GLY A 202 4.39 -7.19 1.27
C GLY A 202 4.13 -5.93 0.45
N PRO A 203 4.32 -5.92 -0.88
CA PRO A 203 4.05 -4.74 -1.68
C PRO A 203 2.62 -4.22 -1.51
N ALA A 204 1.62 -5.10 -1.58
CA ALA A 204 0.23 -4.70 -1.42
C ALA A 204 -0.11 -4.27 0.02
N SER A 205 0.44 -4.93 1.06
CA SER A 205 0.18 -4.55 2.46
C SER A 205 0.76 -3.17 2.79
N MET A 206 2.02 -2.92 2.40
CA MET A 206 2.66 -1.61 2.61
C MET A 206 1.93 -0.48 1.86
N ILE A 207 1.56 -0.71 0.59
CA ILE A 207 0.79 0.24 -0.20
C ILE A 207 -0.59 0.48 0.43
N TYR A 208 -1.26 -0.57 0.94
CA TYR A 208 -2.54 -0.46 1.63
C TYR A 208 -2.44 0.33 2.94
N THR A 209 -1.39 0.08 3.75
CA THR A 209 -1.12 0.84 4.98
C THR A 209 -0.97 2.33 4.67
N ILE A 210 -0.15 2.69 3.68
CA ILE A 210 0.02 4.10 3.27
C ILE A 210 -1.31 4.67 2.74
N SER A 211 -2.08 3.90 1.95
CA SER A 211 -3.38 4.32 1.43
C SER A 211 -4.38 4.64 2.54
N ALA A 212 -4.41 3.83 3.61
CA ALA A 212 -5.29 4.06 4.75
C ALA A 212 -4.97 5.40 5.45
N PHE A 213 -3.69 5.70 5.66
CA PHE A 213 -3.28 7.00 6.22
C PHE A 213 -3.54 8.15 5.24
N ALA A 214 -3.19 7.98 3.96
CA ALA A 214 -3.38 9.02 2.94
C ALA A 214 -4.85 9.40 2.80
N LEU A 215 -5.78 8.44 2.85
CA LEU A 215 -7.20 8.69 2.73
C LEU A 215 -7.76 9.54 3.87
N ILE A 216 -7.25 9.37 5.09
CA ILE A 216 -7.64 10.20 6.24
C ILE A 216 -7.30 11.66 5.94
N PHE A 217 -6.10 11.95 5.40
CA PHE A 217 -5.67 13.30 5.06
C PHE A 217 -6.46 13.88 3.88
N PHE A 218 -6.72 13.06 2.84
CA PHE A 218 -7.48 13.51 1.69
C PHE A 218 -8.91 13.90 2.09
N ARG A 219 -9.55 13.15 2.96
CA ARG A 219 -10.87 13.48 3.51
C ARG A 219 -10.87 14.74 4.38
N GLU A 220 -9.78 15.03 5.11
CA GLU A 220 -9.62 16.28 5.87
C GLU A 220 -9.49 17.48 4.93
N ILE A 221 -8.67 17.36 3.86
CA ILE A 221 -8.46 18.44 2.88
C ILE A 221 -9.73 18.72 2.07
N GLU A 222 -10.46 17.68 1.68
CA GLU A 222 -11.71 17.80 0.91
C GLU A 222 -12.85 18.44 1.72
N LYS A 223 -12.80 18.39 3.05
CA LYS A 223 -13.75 19.05 3.96
C LYS A 223 -13.49 20.54 4.17
N GLU A 224 -12.30 21.05 3.86
CA GLU A 224 -12.00 22.48 3.96
C GLU A 224 -12.56 23.21 2.71
N PRO A 225 -13.69 23.96 2.81
CA PRO A 225 -14.30 24.63 1.65
C PRO A 225 -13.41 25.77 1.17
N GLY A 226 -12.67 25.56 0.10
CA GLY A 226 -11.87 26.61 -0.55
C GLY A 226 -10.54 26.16 -1.17
N THR A 227 -10.03 24.96 -0.86
CA THR A 227 -8.71 24.53 -1.31
C THR A 227 -8.71 23.89 -2.70
N VAL A 228 -9.83 23.30 -3.12
CA VAL A 228 -9.95 22.57 -4.41
C VAL A 228 -10.41 23.48 -5.55
N LYS A 229 -11.09 24.62 -5.27
CA LYS A 229 -11.67 25.52 -6.32
C LYS A 229 -10.72 26.55 -6.92
N LYS A 230 -9.47 26.68 -6.46
CA LYS A 230 -8.52 27.70 -6.98
C LYS A 230 -7.51 27.20 -8.01
N GLU A 231 -7.61 25.95 -8.46
CA GLU A 231 -6.59 25.36 -9.32
C GLU A 231 -7.11 24.95 -10.73
N THR A 232 -8.33 25.33 -11.08
CA THR A 232 -8.92 25.11 -12.42
C THR A 232 -9.13 26.39 -13.24
N GLU A 233 -8.50 27.54 -12.85
CA GLU A 233 -8.43 28.75 -13.68
C GLU A 233 -7.01 29.01 -14.17
#